data_a2d7a7ba169089129924498a01f420d8
#
_entry.id   a2d7a7ba169089129924498a01f420d8
#
_cell.length_a   1.000
_cell.length_b   1.000
_cell.length_c   1.000
_cell.angle_alpha   90.00
_cell.angle_beta   90.00
_cell.angle_gamma   90.00
#
_symmetry.space_group_name_H-M   'P 1'
#
loop_
_entity.id
_entity.type
_entity.pdbx_description
1 polymer ?
#
loop_
_entity_poly.entity_id
_entity_poly.type
_entity_poly.pdbx_seq_one_letter_code
_entity_poly.pdbx_strand_id
1 'polypeptide(L)'
;MVRMRRYKRVPIAGLALGIVMLAGFALKPAGLSLIEVCVLLTVGGTGLGVMYPVTTTIVQNSVAPHQLGTATGALNFARQLGGAIIVAAFGTIVLGGIDSGGHGLTLEMLRGGAQIAGADFALLFRWLFAAGAVFLALGLVAVLAIEERPLRGPRQDS
;
A
#
# COMPACT_ATOMS: atom_id res chain seq x y z
N MET A 1 2.08 -21.28 -25.83
CA MET A 1 1.55 -19.89 -25.96
C MET A 1 0.64 -19.59 -24.80
N VAL A 2 1.16 -19.03 -23.72
CA VAL A 2 0.35 -18.63 -22.54
C VAL A 2 -0.34 -17.32 -22.92
N ARG A 3 -1.62 -17.39 -23.13
CA ARG A 3 -2.50 -16.28 -23.49
C ARG A 3 -2.69 -15.39 -22.26
N MET A 4 -1.74 -14.46 -22.00
CA MET A 4 -1.82 -13.47 -20.92
C MET A 4 -2.91 -12.42 -21.23
N ARG A 5 -4.16 -12.85 -21.32
CA ARG A 5 -5.32 -11.97 -21.53
C ARG A 5 -5.82 -11.26 -20.27
N ARG A 6 -5.17 -11.43 -19.10
CA ARG A 6 -5.70 -10.90 -17.83
C ARG A 6 -4.59 -10.45 -16.88
N TYR A 7 -3.70 -9.59 -17.35
CA TYR A 7 -2.63 -9.05 -16.49
C TYR A 7 -3.17 -8.17 -15.33
N LYS A 8 -4.39 -7.62 -15.44
CA LYS A 8 -5.04 -6.87 -14.35
C LYS A 8 -5.43 -7.72 -13.14
N ARG A 9 -5.62 -9.02 -13.28
CA ARG A 9 -6.04 -9.89 -12.17
C ARG A 9 -5.01 -9.92 -11.05
N VAL A 10 -3.73 -9.91 -11.39
CA VAL A 10 -2.64 -9.98 -10.41
C VAL A 10 -2.57 -8.71 -9.56
N PRO A 11 -2.54 -7.48 -10.12
CA PRO A 11 -2.61 -6.26 -9.33
C PRO A 11 -3.89 -6.16 -8.48
N ILE A 12 -5.04 -6.53 -9.04
CA ILE A 12 -6.33 -6.49 -8.32
C ILE A 12 -6.30 -7.46 -7.12
N ALA A 13 -5.84 -8.69 -7.32
CA ALA A 13 -5.71 -9.66 -6.25
C ALA A 13 -4.71 -9.20 -5.17
N GLY A 14 -3.56 -8.63 -5.58
CA GLY A 14 -2.56 -8.10 -4.68
C GLY A 14 -3.09 -6.96 -3.80
N LEU A 15 -3.79 -6.00 -4.40
CA LEU A 15 -4.43 -4.89 -3.67
C LEU A 15 -5.55 -5.38 -2.76
N ALA A 16 -6.38 -6.32 -3.22
CA ALA A 16 -7.45 -6.90 -2.40
C ALA A 16 -6.89 -7.60 -1.16
N LEU A 17 -5.81 -8.39 -1.30
CA LEU A 17 -5.13 -9.03 -0.17
C LEU A 17 -4.52 -8.00 0.79
N GLY A 18 -3.94 -6.90 0.27
CA GLY A 18 -3.44 -5.80 1.09
C GLY A 18 -4.56 -5.10 1.87
N ILE A 19 -5.72 -4.87 1.25
CA ILE A 19 -6.90 -4.29 1.92
C ILE A 19 -7.40 -5.23 3.02
N VAL A 20 -7.50 -6.53 2.76
CA VAL A 20 -7.91 -7.52 3.78
C VAL A 20 -6.95 -7.52 4.97
N MET A 21 -5.64 -7.46 4.74
CA MET A 21 -4.64 -7.35 5.79
C MET A 21 -4.86 -6.10 6.65
N LEU A 22 -4.94 -4.92 6.02
CA LEU A 22 -5.11 -3.65 6.75
C LEU A 22 -6.47 -3.56 7.47
N ALA A 23 -7.53 -4.07 6.84
CA ALA A 23 -8.85 -4.16 7.48
C ALA A 23 -8.82 -5.11 8.70
N GLY A 24 -8.12 -6.24 8.61
CA GLY A 24 -7.91 -7.15 9.74
C GLY A 24 -7.24 -6.46 10.94
N PHE A 25 -6.18 -5.69 10.68
CA PHE A 25 -5.53 -4.89 11.74
C PHE A 25 -6.40 -3.75 12.26
N ALA A 26 -7.21 -3.12 11.41
CA ALA A 26 -8.12 -2.05 11.83
C ALA A 26 -9.28 -2.56 12.70
N LEU A 27 -9.77 -3.78 12.47
CA LEU A 27 -10.87 -4.38 13.23
C LEU A 27 -10.43 -4.85 14.62
N LYS A 28 -9.20 -5.35 14.77
CA LYS A 28 -8.63 -5.81 16.03
C LYS A 28 -7.26 -5.15 16.27
N PRO A 29 -7.21 -3.87 16.64
CA PRO A 29 -5.93 -3.17 16.84
C PRO A 29 -5.19 -3.64 18.10
N ALA A 30 -5.89 -4.28 19.03
CA ALA A 30 -5.31 -4.87 20.23
C ALA A 30 -5.87 -6.29 20.45
N GLY A 31 -5.03 -7.19 20.94
CA GLY A 31 -5.44 -8.56 21.28
C GLY A 31 -5.37 -9.58 20.13
N LEU A 32 -4.64 -9.26 19.03
CA LEU A 32 -4.29 -10.24 18.02
C LEU A 32 -3.26 -11.23 18.57
N SER A 33 -3.50 -12.52 18.36
CA SER A 33 -2.50 -13.54 18.64
C SER A 33 -1.32 -13.42 17.66
N LEU A 34 -0.15 -13.90 18.06
CA LEU A 34 1.03 -13.89 17.19
C LEU A 34 0.75 -14.60 15.85
N ILE A 35 -0.04 -15.67 15.88
CA ILE A 35 -0.42 -16.43 14.68
C ILE A 35 -1.29 -15.58 13.75
N GLU A 36 -2.30 -14.87 14.28
CA GLU A 36 -3.15 -13.98 13.49
C GLU A 36 -2.34 -12.87 12.81
N VAL A 37 -1.38 -12.27 13.53
CA VAL A 37 -0.46 -11.26 12.98
C VAL A 37 0.38 -11.86 11.86
N CYS A 38 0.98 -13.02 12.06
CA CYS A 38 1.78 -13.70 11.04
C CYS A 38 0.96 -14.04 9.79
N VAL A 39 -0.25 -14.52 9.94
CA VAL A 39 -1.15 -14.84 8.83
C VAL A 39 -1.50 -13.56 8.04
N LEU A 40 -1.91 -12.51 8.72
CA LEU A 40 -2.26 -11.23 8.06
C LEU A 40 -1.06 -10.64 7.32
N LEU A 41 0.13 -10.62 7.93
CA LEU A 41 1.35 -10.14 7.29
C LEU A 41 1.76 -10.99 6.09
N THR A 42 1.61 -12.32 6.17
CA THR A 42 1.92 -13.22 5.05
C THR A 42 0.96 -12.98 3.89
N VAL A 43 -0.33 -12.87 4.16
CA VAL A 43 -1.36 -12.62 3.13
C VAL A 43 -1.14 -11.27 2.46
N GLY A 44 -0.99 -10.20 3.24
CA GLY A 44 -0.76 -8.86 2.70
C GLY A 44 0.61 -8.71 2.04
N GLY A 45 1.65 -9.26 2.65
CA GLY A 45 3.01 -9.23 2.12
C GLY A 45 3.14 -9.93 0.77
N THR A 46 2.51 -11.09 0.60
CA THR A 46 2.46 -11.80 -0.70
C THR A 46 1.70 -10.98 -1.75
N GLY A 47 0.56 -10.41 -1.39
CA GLY A 47 -0.23 -9.58 -2.29
C GLY A 47 0.52 -8.33 -2.76
N LEU A 48 1.04 -7.55 -1.83
CA LEU A 48 1.75 -6.31 -2.12
C LEU A 48 3.13 -6.55 -2.74
N GLY A 49 3.83 -7.64 -2.34
CA GLY A 49 5.14 -7.99 -2.88
C GLY A 49 5.14 -8.26 -4.37
N VAL A 50 4.08 -8.88 -4.90
CA VAL A 50 3.93 -9.13 -6.34
C VAL A 50 3.62 -7.86 -7.13
N MET A 51 3.06 -6.82 -6.50
CA MET A 51 2.71 -5.56 -7.17
C MET A 51 3.91 -4.83 -7.78
N TYR A 52 5.06 -4.87 -7.09
CA TYR A 52 6.25 -4.14 -7.52
C TYR A 52 6.79 -4.62 -8.89
N PRO A 53 7.11 -5.90 -9.07
CA PRO A 53 7.60 -6.41 -10.35
C PRO A 53 6.55 -6.34 -11.45
N VAL A 54 5.28 -6.63 -11.14
CA VAL A 54 4.20 -6.60 -12.14
C VAL A 54 4.00 -5.19 -12.69
N THR A 55 3.93 -4.17 -11.84
CA THR A 55 3.77 -2.79 -12.28
C THR A 55 4.95 -2.33 -13.13
N THR A 56 6.18 -2.69 -12.74
CA THR A 56 7.39 -2.37 -13.51
C THR A 56 7.34 -3.01 -14.89
N THR A 57 7.00 -4.29 -14.97
CA THR A 57 6.88 -5.01 -16.25
C THR A 57 5.79 -4.41 -17.15
N ILE A 58 4.63 -4.05 -16.61
CA ILE A 58 3.55 -3.41 -17.38
C ILE A 58 4.03 -2.09 -17.98
N VAL A 59 4.68 -1.23 -17.20
CA VAL A 59 5.18 0.06 -17.68
C VAL A 59 6.24 -0.14 -18.75
N GLN A 60 7.20 -1.04 -18.54
CA GLN A 60 8.26 -1.32 -19.52
C GLN A 60 7.71 -1.88 -20.83
N ASN A 61 6.67 -2.71 -20.78
CA ASN A 61 6.04 -3.25 -22.01
C ASN A 61 5.12 -2.24 -22.72
N SER A 62 4.80 -1.14 -22.08
CA SER A 62 3.89 -0.11 -22.62
C SER A 62 4.62 0.98 -23.41
N VAL A 63 5.95 1.02 -23.34
CA VAL A 63 6.77 2.08 -23.96
C VAL A 63 7.72 1.50 -25.02
N ALA A 64 8.22 2.37 -25.90
CA ALA A 64 9.24 1.98 -26.90
C ALA A 64 10.60 1.76 -26.20
N PRO A 65 11.50 0.90 -26.77
CA PRO A 65 12.79 0.59 -26.16
C PRO A 65 13.65 1.80 -25.81
N HIS A 66 13.63 2.85 -26.63
CA HIS A 66 14.38 4.08 -26.38
C HIS A 66 13.79 4.94 -25.24
N GLN A 67 12.58 4.65 -24.77
CA GLN A 67 11.88 5.36 -23.69
C GLN A 67 11.91 4.60 -22.36
N LEU A 68 12.47 3.40 -22.30
CA LEU A 68 12.48 2.55 -21.11
C LEU A 68 13.09 3.25 -19.88
N GLY A 69 14.20 3.96 -20.07
CA GLY A 69 14.86 4.69 -18.98
C GLY A 69 13.95 5.78 -18.38
N THR A 70 13.37 6.61 -19.26
CA THR A 70 12.47 7.68 -18.85
C THR A 70 11.21 7.15 -18.17
N ALA A 71 10.60 6.09 -18.69
CA ALA A 71 9.41 5.48 -18.11
C ALA A 71 9.70 4.85 -16.74
N THR A 72 10.83 4.16 -16.60
CA THR A 72 11.24 3.58 -15.31
C THR A 72 11.59 4.67 -14.30
N GLY A 73 12.26 5.73 -14.73
CA GLY A 73 12.54 6.89 -13.88
C GLY A 73 11.27 7.57 -13.39
N ALA A 74 10.32 7.83 -14.27
CA ALA A 74 9.02 8.41 -13.93
C ALA A 74 8.22 7.52 -12.96
N LEU A 75 8.23 6.20 -13.18
CA LEU A 75 7.59 5.24 -12.28
C LEU A 75 8.20 5.28 -10.88
N ASN A 76 9.51 5.28 -10.77
CA ASN A 76 10.20 5.35 -9.49
C ASN A 76 9.98 6.68 -8.79
N PHE A 77 9.99 7.79 -9.52
CA PHE A 77 9.64 9.11 -8.99
C PHE A 77 8.22 9.13 -8.43
N ALA A 78 7.24 8.63 -9.18
CA ALA A 78 5.86 8.56 -8.73
C ALA A 78 5.69 7.70 -7.46
N ARG A 79 6.41 6.58 -7.36
CA ARG A 79 6.42 5.73 -6.16
C ARG A 79 6.99 6.46 -4.95
N GLN A 80 8.11 7.15 -5.12
CA GLN A 80 8.74 7.87 -4.02
C GLN A 80 7.88 9.05 -3.56
N LEU A 81 7.31 9.80 -4.51
CA LEU A 81 6.39 10.90 -4.20
C LEU A 81 5.15 10.39 -3.46
N GLY A 82 4.53 9.32 -3.96
CA GLY A 82 3.39 8.67 -3.31
C GLY A 82 3.73 8.17 -1.90
N GLY A 83 4.90 7.55 -1.73
CA GLY A 83 5.39 7.13 -0.42
C GLY A 83 5.56 8.31 0.55
N ALA A 84 6.14 9.41 0.11
CA ALA A 84 6.32 10.61 0.93
C ALA A 84 4.96 11.21 1.37
N ILE A 85 3.98 11.27 0.47
CA ILE A 85 2.63 11.75 0.78
C ILE A 85 1.96 10.86 1.82
N ILE A 86 2.07 9.54 1.68
CA ILE A 86 1.48 8.57 2.62
C ILE A 86 2.13 8.71 4.01
N VAL A 87 3.45 8.83 4.07
CA VAL A 87 4.19 9.03 5.34
C VAL A 87 3.77 10.34 6.01
N ALA A 88 3.63 11.43 5.24
CA ALA A 88 3.17 12.71 5.77
C ALA A 88 1.72 12.61 6.30
N ALA A 89 0.82 11.97 5.56
CA ALA A 89 -0.56 11.76 5.99
C ALA A 89 -0.64 10.92 7.28
N PHE A 90 0.14 9.85 7.37
CA PHE A 90 0.20 9.02 8.58
C PHE A 90 0.82 9.77 9.75
N GLY A 91 1.87 10.56 9.51
CA GLY A 91 2.45 11.42 10.52
C GLY A 91 1.42 12.40 11.10
N THR A 92 0.59 13.00 10.25
CA THR A 92 -0.48 13.91 10.68
C THR A 92 -1.54 13.20 11.51
N ILE A 93 -1.94 11.98 11.14
CA ILE A 93 -2.92 11.18 11.91
C ILE A 93 -2.34 10.83 13.28
N VAL A 94 -1.07 10.42 13.34
CA VAL A 94 -0.40 10.08 14.60
C VAL A 94 -0.28 11.31 15.50
N LEU A 95 0.24 12.42 14.98
CA LEU A 95 0.40 13.65 15.75
C LEU A 95 -0.93 14.27 16.17
N GLY A 96 -1.91 14.32 15.26
CA GLY A 96 -3.24 14.83 15.55
C GLY A 96 -4.03 13.97 16.54
N GLY A 97 -3.87 12.65 16.51
CA GLY A 97 -4.46 11.74 17.49
C GLY A 97 -3.88 11.92 18.90
N ILE A 98 -2.61 12.29 18.97
CA ILE A 98 -1.92 12.61 20.22
C ILE A 98 -2.41 13.94 20.81
N ASP A 99 -2.66 14.93 19.98
CA ASP A 99 -3.08 16.28 20.41
C ASP A 99 -4.57 16.30 20.85
N SER A 100 -5.42 15.48 20.21
CA SER A 100 -6.85 15.39 20.53
C SER A 100 -7.15 14.75 21.88
N GLY A 101 -6.20 14.04 22.47
CA GLY A 101 -6.32 13.41 23.80
C GLY A 101 -6.17 14.38 24.99
N GLY A 102 -6.00 15.68 24.75
CA GLY A 102 -5.96 16.71 25.81
C GLY A 102 -4.73 16.68 26.71
N HIS A 103 -3.77 15.81 26.44
CA HIS A 103 -2.46 15.77 27.09
C HIS A 103 -1.43 15.78 25.98
N GLY A 104 -0.95 16.96 25.62
CA GLY A 104 0.13 17.12 24.64
C GLY A 104 1.27 16.16 24.96
N LEU A 105 1.34 15.05 24.22
CA LEU A 105 2.46 14.14 24.29
C LEU A 105 3.67 14.84 23.70
N THR A 106 4.39 15.53 24.54
CA THR A 106 5.70 16.08 24.22
C THR A 106 6.62 14.91 23.87
N LEU A 107 7.55 15.15 22.95
CA LEU A 107 8.64 14.21 22.60
C LEU A 107 9.35 13.65 23.84
N GLU A 108 9.28 14.35 24.99
CA GLU A 108 9.76 13.90 26.30
C GLU A 108 8.99 12.73 26.90
N MET A 109 7.66 12.65 26.68
CA MET A 109 6.86 11.49 27.11
C MET A 109 7.14 10.23 26.29
N LEU A 110 7.42 10.36 25.00
CA LEU A 110 7.89 9.26 24.17
C LEU A 110 9.28 8.75 24.60
N ARG A 111 10.14 9.62 25.10
CA ARG A 111 11.46 9.25 25.66
C ARG A 111 11.38 8.67 27.07
N GLY A 112 10.40 9.09 27.85
CA GLY A 112 10.26 8.73 29.26
C GLY A 112 9.58 7.38 29.52
N GLY A 113 9.16 6.61 28.50
CA GLY A 113 8.51 5.32 28.69
C GLY A 113 7.16 5.42 29.43
N ALA A 114 6.52 6.59 29.40
CA ALA A 114 5.21 6.77 30.01
C ALA A 114 4.24 5.74 29.43
N GLN A 115 3.60 4.97 30.31
CA GLN A 115 2.51 4.04 29.97
C GLN A 115 1.34 4.88 29.42
N ILE A 116 1.39 5.15 28.11
CA ILE A 116 0.26 5.71 27.40
C ILE A 116 -0.83 4.64 27.49
N ALA A 117 -1.99 4.99 28.01
CA ALA A 117 -3.08 4.06 28.25
C ALA A 117 -3.35 3.25 26.97
N GLY A 118 -3.29 1.92 27.07
CA GLY A 118 -3.34 1.02 25.90
C GLY A 118 -4.58 1.18 25.01
N ALA A 119 -5.64 1.82 25.52
CA ALA A 119 -6.86 2.15 24.79
C ALA A 119 -6.63 3.24 23.73
N ASP A 120 -5.80 4.25 24.02
CA ASP A 120 -5.54 5.37 23.09
C ASP A 120 -4.66 4.94 21.93
N PHE A 121 -3.68 4.07 22.17
CA PHE A 121 -2.88 3.46 21.10
C PHE A 121 -3.70 2.57 20.17
N ALA A 122 -4.58 1.74 20.71
CA ALA A 122 -5.44 0.89 19.92
C ALA A 122 -6.33 1.68 18.97
N LEU A 123 -6.88 2.80 19.45
CA LEU A 123 -7.70 3.70 18.64
C LEU A 123 -6.87 4.37 17.53
N LEU A 124 -5.69 4.83 17.86
CA LEU A 124 -4.77 5.50 16.93
C LEU A 124 -4.32 4.54 15.81
N PHE A 125 -3.93 3.32 16.15
CA PHE A 125 -3.59 2.29 15.19
C PHE A 125 -4.77 1.88 14.31
N ARG A 126 -5.97 1.82 14.90
CA ARG A 126 -7.20 1.57 14.14
C ARG A 126 -7.40 2.59 13.02
N TRP A 127 -7.26 3.87 13.32
CA TRP A 127 -7.37 4.94 12.32
C TRP A 127 -6.26 4.89 11.29
N LEU A 128 -5.03 4.58 11.71
CA LEU A 128 -3.88 4.42 10.83
C LEU A 128 -4.10 3.30 9.80
N PHE A 129 -4.51 2.13 10.26
CA PHE A 129 -4.78 0.99 9.39
C PHE A 129 -6.02 1.22 8.50
N ALA A 130 -7.06 1.88 9.03
CA ALA A 130 -8.22 2.26 8.24
C ALA A 130 -7.86 3.24 7.12
N ALA A 131 -7.05 4.27 7.40
CA ALA A 131 -6.55 5.19 6.39
C ALA A 131 -5.73 4.45 5.32
N GLY A 132 -4.83 3.55 5.72
CA GLY A 132 -4.07 2.70 4.78
C GLY A 132 -4.98 1.85 3.90
N ALA A 133 -6.03 1.24 4.46
CA ALA A 133 -7.01 0.47 3.69
C ALA A 133 -7.76 1.34 2.67
N VAL A 134 -8.12 2.57 3.04
CA VAL A 134 -8.75 3.54 2.12
C VAL A 134 -7.80 3.90 0.99
N PHE A 135 -6.52 4.17 1.27
CA PHE A 135 -5.53 4.45 0.21
C PHE A 135 -5.37 3.27 -0.75
N LEU A 136 -5.31 2.03 -0.25
CA LEU A 136 -5.27 0.85 -1.11
C LEU A 136 -6.56 0.66 -1.91
N ALA A 137 -7.72 0.97 -1.32
CA ALA A 137 -9.00 0.92 -2.03
C ALA A 137 -9.07 1.94 -3.16
N LEU A 138 -8.58 3.16 -2.95
CA LEU A 138 -8.43 4.17 -4.00
C LEU A 138 -7.49 3.69 -5.11
N GLY A 139 -6.37 3.06 -4.75
CA GLY A 139 -5.46 2.42 -5.70
C GLY A 139 -6.14 1.32 -6.50
N LEU A 140 -6.97 0.50 -5.86
CA LEU A 140 -7.75 -0.56 -6.52
C LEU A 140 -8.75 0.04 -7.51
N VAL A 141 -9.49 1.08 -7.12
CA VAL A 141 -10.41 1.79 -8.01
C VAL A 141 -9.67 2.38 -9.22
N ALA A 142 -8.51 3.00 -8.99
CA ALA A 142 -7.67 3.52 -10.07
C ALA A 142 -7.24 2.41 -11.05
N VAL A 143 -6.80 1.24 -10.55
CA VAL A 143 -6.43 0.09 -11.39
C VAL A 143 -7.62 -0.45 -12.17
N LEU A 144 -8.82 -0.48 -11.57
CA LEU A 144 -10.04 -0.89 -12.25
C LEU A 144 -10.47 0.09 -13.34
N ALA A 145 -10.26 1.39 -13.11
CA ALA A 145 -10.60 2.46 -14.06
C ALA A 145 -9.66 2.51 -15.29
N ILE A 146 -8.45 1.95 -15.20
CA ILE A 146 -7.52 1.88 -16.34
C ILE A 146 -8.08 0.91 -17.38
N GLU A 147 -8.21 1.34 -18.63
CA GLU A 147 -8.65 0.52 -19.75
C GLU A 147 -7.59 -0.53 -20.13
N GLU A 148 -8.01 -1.77 -20.37
CA GLU A 148 -7.11 -2.83 -20.81
C GLU A 148 -6.71 -2.61 -22.26
N ARG A 149 -5.49 -2.13 -22.50
CA ARG A 149 -4.91 -2.14 -23.84
C ARG A 149 -4.16 -3.45 -24.07
N PRO A 150 -4.37 -4.15 -25.20
CA PRO A 150 -3.63 -5.36 -25.50
C PRO A 150 -2.13 -5.03 -25.58
N LEU A 151 -1.31 -5.80 -24.85
CA LEU A 151 0.14 -5.72 -24.95
C LEU A 151 0.53 -5.93 -26.43
N ARG A 152 1.33 -5.03 -26.98
CA ARG A 152 1.89 -5.20 -28.33
C ARG A 152 2.72 -6.48 -28.34
N GLY A 153 2.28 -7.46 -29.10
CA GLY A 153 3.07 -8.65 -29.40
C GLY A 153 4.38 -8.29 -30.13
N PRO A 154 5.37 -9.20 -30.16
CA PRO A 154 6.58 -8.96 -30.92
C PRO A 154 6.19 -8.62 -32.37
N ARG A 155 6.71 -7.51 -32.87
CA ARG A 155 6.61 -7.14 -34.29
C ARG A 155 7.27 -8.26 -35.05
N GLN A 156 6.52 -9.03 -35.81
CA GLN A 156 7.09 -9.88 -36.86
C GLN A 156 7.52 -8.94 -37.97
N ASP A 157 8.78 -8.51 -37.89
CA ASP A 157 9.45 -7.89 -39.02
C ASP A 157 9.75 -9.01 -40.00
N SER A 158 8.91 -9.12 -41.03
CA SER A 158 9.15 -9.89 -42.26
C SER A 158 9.94 -9.05 -43.23
#